data_94249341840b477f279e0c578509fc47
#
_entry.id   94249341840b477f279e0c578509fc47
#
_cell.length_a   1.000
_cell.length_b   1.000
_cell.length_c   1.000
_cell.angle_alpha   90.00
_cell.angle_beta   90.00
_cell.angle_gamma   90.00
#
_symmetry.space_group_name_H-M   'P 1'
#
loop_
_entity.id
_entity.type
_entity.pdbx_description
1 polymer ?
#
loop_
_entity_poly.entity_id
_entity_poly.type
_entity_poly.pdbx_seq_one_letter_code
_entity_poly.pdbx_strand_id
1 'polypeptide(L)'
;NEVNASELAPGEPCDCCKSTIVTKGNNVYLLFRNNEVNVRNTYISKSTDGGISFTATQDLDDLNWTINACPTSSPNGVLNGDSILVASRSGATGVNQVYYSNVNSNNLQKNYYRTIDEIGSGLQDQVEVAGEGNILGIVWHDNRNMNNACYLSYTIDGANNIGGSIEMSNSIIGHKKFPDIEYSNGKFYFVYSFSSDQSIIYKELDLSNINNITLPAKTSDLKLISSTDFQGKRCKPQKNMPYLNIYQDGRVEK
;
A
#
# COMPACT_ATOMS: atom_id res chain seq x y z
N ASN A 1 -14.82 30.06 -4.10
CA ASN A 1 -15.38 29.69 -2.79
C ASN A 1 -14.47 28.65 -2.16
N GLU A 2 -14.22 28.78 -0.85
CA GLU A 2 -13.54 27.76 -0.05
C GLU A 2 -14.59 26.96 0.72
N VAL A 3 -14.39 25.66 0.87
CA VAL A 3 -15.29 24.74 1.56
C VAL A 3 -14.48 23.87 2.51
N ASN A 4 -14.94 23.67 3.74
CA ASN A 4 -14.34 22.73 4.65
C ASN A 4 -14.77 21.30 4.28
N ALA A 5 -13.92 20.59 3.56
CA ALA A 5 -14.19 19.24 3.07
C ALA A 5 -14.06 18.13 4.15
N SER A 6 -13.53 18.46 5.33
CA SER A 6 -13.37 17.53 6.46
C SER A 6 -14.39 17.74 7.58
N GLU A 7 -15.33 18.67 7.44
CA GLU A 7 -16.27 19.11 8.50
C GLU A 7 -17.04 17.95 9.15
N LEU A 8 -17.36 16.90 8.39
CA LEU A 8 -18.12 15.75 8.88
C LEU A 8 -17.26 14.69 9.59
N ALA A 9 -15.92 14.81 9.53
CA ALA A 9 -15.04 13.91 10.25
C ALA A 9 -14.90 14.37 11.71
N PRO A 10 -14.77 13.44 12.68
CA PRO A 10 -14.54 13.82 14.07
C PRO A 10 -13.12 14.37 14.26
N GLY A 11 -12.93 15.30 15.19
CA GLY A 11 -11.62 15.90 15.47
C GLY A 11 -11.15 16.86 14.39
N GLU A 12 -9.87 16.82 14.05
CA GLU A 12 -9.22 17.75 13.12
C GLU A 12 -8.39 16.98 12.07
N PRO A 13 -8.25 17.48 10.83
CA PRO A 13 -7.29 16.92 9.89
C PRO A 13 -5.86 16.98 10.45
N CYS A 14 -5.05 15.97 10.14
CA CYS A 14 -3.63 15.98 10.48
C CYS A 14 -2.90 17.02 9.64
N ASP A 15 -2.38 18.06 10.27
CA ASP A 15 -1.79 19.26 9.64
C ASP A 15 -0.47 19.00 8.89
N CYS A 16 0.16 17.86 9.13
CA CYS A 16 1.46 17.48 8.57
C CYS A 16 1.37 16.36 7.51
N CYS A 17 0.16 15.90 7.16
CA CYS A 17 -0.07 14.86 6.17
C CYS A 17 -0.72 15.46 4.93
N LYS A 18 -0.22 15.13 3.74
CA LYS A 18 -0.85 15.56 2.50
C LYS A 18 -2.25 14.95 2.38
N SER A 19 -3.13 15.65 1.70
CA SER A 19 -4.41 15.14 1.22
C SER A 19 -4.30 14.72 -0.24
N THR A 20 -5.15 13.79 -0.68
CA THR A 20 -5.26 13.37 -2.08
C THR A 20 -6.68 13.58 -2.57
N ILE A 21 -6.81 14.03 -3.80
CA ILE A 21 -8.10 14.24 -4.47
C ILE A 21 -8.26 13.17 -5.56
N VAL A 22 -9.45 12.56 -5.59
CA VAL A 22 -9.89 11.66 -6.67
C VAL A 22 -11.20 12.19 -7.23
N THR A 23 -11.38 12.19 -8.54
CA THR A 23 -12.58 12.77 -9.17
C THR A 23 -13.20 11.85 -10.22
N LYS A 24 -14.55 11.89 -10.33
CA LYS A 24 -15.31 11.24 -11.41
C LYS A 24 -16.55 12.06 -11.74
N GLY A 25 -16.52 12.78 -12.86
CA GLY A 25 -17.58 13.73 -13.21
C GLY A 25 -17.73 14.79 -12.12
N ASN A 26 -18.93 14.97 -11.57
CA ASN A 26 -19.19 15.89 -10.47
C ASN A 26 -18.86 15.32 -9.08
N ASN A 27 -18.47 14.05 -8.98
CA ASN A 27 -18.06 13.51 -7.71
C ASN A 27 -16.60 13.87 -7.43
N VAL A 28 -16.36 14.41 -6.24
CA VAL A 28 -15.02 14.72 -5.72
C VAL A 28 -14.84 13.97 -4.41
N TYR A 29 -13.75 13.24 -4.29
CA TYR A 29 -13.38 12.49 -3.09
C TYR A 29 -12.07 13.07 -2.55
N LEU A 30 -12.07 13.40 -1.28
CA LEU A 30 -10.88 13.85 -0.56
C LEU A 30 -10.44 12.75 0.38
N LEU A 31 -9.20 12.32 0.24
CA LEU A 31 -8.53 11.40 1.15
C LEU A 31 -7.61 12.19 2.06
N PHE A 32 -7.72 12.00 3.35
CA PHE A 32 -6.88 12.71 4.32
C PHE A 32 -6.68 11.87 5.59
N ARG A 33 -5.63 12.20 6.31
CA ARG A 33 -5.43 11.66 7.64
C ARG A 33 -6.09 12.56 8.65
N ASN A 34 -6.88 11.98 9.53
CA ASN A 34 -7.53 12.69 10.63
C ASN A 34 -6.71 12.62 11.92
N ASN A 35 -7.09 13.40 12.89
CA ASN A 35 -6.56 13.42 14.25
C ASN A 35 -7.71 13.61 15.25
N GLU A 36 -8.17 12.51 15.82
CA GLU A 36 -9.15 12.52 16.90
C GLU A 36 -8.48 12.05 18.19
N VAL A 37 -8.09 12.99 19.05
CA VAL A 37 -7.41 12.70 20.32
C VAL A 37 -6.21 11.74 20.13
N ASN A 38 -5.34 12.08 19.15
CA ASN A 38 -4.18 11.29 18.71
C ASN A 38 -4.49 9.96 17.97
N VAL A 39 -5.75 9.63 17.70
CA VAL A 39 -6.09 8.59 16.74
C VAL A 39 -5.90 9.14 15.33
N ARG A 40 -5.01 8.53 14.55
CA ARG A 40 -4.55 9.03 13.23
C ARG A 40 -5.08 8.15 12.09
N ASN A 41 -6.39 8.00 12.00
CA ASN A 41 -7.04 7.20 10.97
C ASN A 41 -7.10 7.93 9.61
N THR A 42 -7.23 7.15 8.57
CA THR A 42 -7.46 7.63 7.20
C THR A 42 -8.95 7.80 6.95
N TYR A 43 -9.33 8.96 6.46
CA TYR A 43 -10.72 9.30 6.13
C TYR A 43 -10.88 9.58 4.63
N ILE A 44 -12.09 9.36 4.15
CA ILE A 44 -12.57 9.81 2.85
C ILE A 44 -13.79 10.70 3.03
N SER A 45 -13.81 11.87 2.37
CA SER A 45 -14.99 12.73 2.25
C SER A 45 -15.45 12.78 0.81
N LYS A 46 -16.76 12.96 0.58
CA LYS A 46 -17.38 12.96 -0.75
C LYS A 46 -18.23 14.18 -0.98
N SER A 47 -18.04 14.78 -2.14
CA SER A 47 -18.92 15.74 -2.80
C SER A 47 -19.57 15.09 -4.03
N THR A 48 -20.81 15.49 -4.35
CA THR A 48 -21.53 15.08 -5.57
C THR A 48 -21.87 16.27 -6.49
N ASP A 49 -21.43 17.46 -6.14
CA ASP A 49 -21.76 18.73 -6.79
C ASP A 49 -20.51 19.51 -7.28
N GLY A 50 -19.43 18.79 -7.58
CA GLY A 50 -18.20 19.39 -8.10
C GLY A 50 -17.34 20.05 -7.02
N GLY A 51 -17.52 19.68 -5.75
CA GLY A 51 -16.75 20.23 -4.62
C GLY A 51 -17.39 21.48 -4.01
N ILE A 52 -18.65 21.79 -4.34
CA ILE A 52 -19.37 22.91 -3.74
C ILE A 52 -19.75 22.60 -2.29
N SER A 53 -20.11 21.33 -2.01
CA SER A 53 -20.33 20.84 -0.66
C SER A 53 -19.83 19.40 -0.49
N PHE A 54 -19.47 19.04 0.75
CA PHE A 54 -19.12 17.65 1.12
C PHE A 54 -20.19 17.13 2.07
N THR A 55 -20.87 16.06 1.66
CA THR A 55 -22.10 15.57 2.31
C THR A 55 -21.96 14.19 2.95
N ALA A 56 -20.81 13.54 2.78
CA ALA A 56 -20.52 12.24 3.38
C ALA A 56 -19.04 12.14 3.75
N THR A 57 -18.75 11.42 4.84
CA THR A 57 -17.41 11.05 5.26
C THR A 57 -17.41 9.63 5.82
N GLN A 58 -16.27 8.94 5.72
CA GLN A 58 -16.09 7.58 6.24
C GLN A 58 -14.68 7.39 6.76
N ASP A 59 -14.55 6.75 7.94
CA ASP A 59 -13.28 6.21 8.43
C ASP A 59 -12.93 4.93 7.67
N LEU A 60 -11.72 4.88 7.13
CA LEU A 60 -11.23 3.74 6.36
C LEU A 60 -10.31 2.82 7.15
N ASP A 61 -9.90 3.20 8.35
CA ASP A 61 -8.98 2.44 9.18
C ASP A 61 -9.75 1.51 10.14
N ASP A 62 -9.34 0.23 10.26
CA ASP A 62 -9.94 -0.72 11.20
C ASP A 62 -9.15 -0.83 12.52
N LEU A 63 -7.96 -0.22 12.59
CA LEU A 63 -7.00 -0.49 13.66
C LEU A 63 -6.88 0.63 14.69
N ASN A 64 -7.42 1.83 14.43
CA ASN A 64 -7.35 2.99 15.31
C ASN A 64 -5.91 3.32 15.76
N TRP A 65 -5.09 3.76 14.79
CA TRP A 65 -3.69 4.07 15.07
C TRP A 65 -3.52 5.26 16.02
N THR A 66 -3.23 4.98 17.27
CA THR A 66 -2.98 6.01 18.30
C THR A 66 -1.49 6.36 18.34
N ILE A 67 -1.15 7.62 18.02
CA ILE A 67 0.22 8.13 18.07
C ILE A 67 0.25 9.61 18.46
N ASN A 68 0.99 9.94 19.49
CA ASN A 68 1.22 11.33 19.93
C ASN A 68 2.41 11.95 19.15
N ALA A 69 2.32 11.91 17.82
CA ALA A 69 3.31 12.47 16.90
C ALA A 69 2.68 12.70 15.55
N CYS A 70 3.37 13.44 14.67
CA CYS A 70 2.98 13.55 13.28
C CYS A 70 3.44 12.32 12.47
N PRO A 71 2.50 11.57 11.84
CA PRO A 71 2.88 10.44 10.99
C PRO A 71 3.67 10.83 9.74
N THR A 72 3.46 12.04 9.19
CA THR A 72 4.04 12.50 7.91
C THR A 72 3.82 11.53 6.75
N SER A 73 2.72 10.78 6.78
CA SER A 73 2.37 9.78 5.77
C SER A 73 0.95 10.00 5.30
N SER A 74 0.82 10.28 4.02
CA SER A 74 -0.44 10.61 3.36
C SER A 74 -1.15 9.34 2.88
N PRO A 75 -2.49 9.31 2.88
CA PRO A 75 -3.21 8.35 2.07
C PRO A 75 -3.12 8.73 0.59
N ASN A 76 -3.18 7.73 -0.28
CA ASN A 76 -3.33 7.93 -1.71
C ASN A 76 -4.43 7.01 -2.25
N GLY A 77 -4.99 7.31 -3.42
CA GLY A 77 -6.07 6.52 -3.98
C GLY A 77 -6.36 6.78 -5.44
N VAL A 78 -6.95 5.79 -6.08
CA VAL A 78 -7.33 5.81 -7.49
C VAL A 78 -8.72 5.23 -7.69
N LEU A 79 -9.47 5.77 -8.65
CA LEU A 79 -10.76 5.21 -9.08
C LEU A 79 -10.58 3.91 -9.85
N ASN A 80 -11.43 2.95 -9.50
CA ASN A 80 -11.57 1.68 -10.19
C ASN A 80 -13.06 1.38 -10.41
N GLY A 81 -13.60 1.73 -11.55
CA GLY A 81 -15.02 1.59 -11.83
C GLY A 81 -15.89 2.37 -10.84
N ASP A 82 -16.69 1.66 -10.05
CA ASP A 82 -17.52 2.21 -8.97
C ASP A 82 -16.89 2.05 -7.59
N SER A 83 -15.60 1.78 -7.54
CA SER A 83 -14.81 1.71 -6.32
C SER A 83 -13.63 2.68 -6.35
N ILE A 84 -13.09 2.96 -5.19
CA ILE A 84 -11.83 3.66 -5.00
C ILE A 84 -10.90 2.70 -4.26
N LEU A 85 -9.75 2.41 -4.85
CA LEU A 85 -8.65 1.79 -4.13
C LEU A 85 -7.94 2.88 -3.33
N VAL A 86 -7.85 2.71 -2.03
CA VAL A 86 -7.15 3.63 -1.13
C VAL A 86 -6.04 2.88 -0.42
N ALA A 87 -4.86 3.45 -0.40
CA ALA A 87 -3.74 2.93 0.39
C ALA A 87 -3.23 3.96 1.38
N SER A 88 -2.85 3.50 2.55
CA SER A 88 -2.30 4.33 3.62
C SER A 88 -1.39 3.53 4.54
N ARG A 89 -0.53 4.22 5.27
CA ARG A 89 0.28 3.61 6.33
C ARG A 89 -0.46 3.62 7.66
N SER A 90 -0.34 2.54 8.44
CA SER A 90 -0.71 2.51 9.85
C SER A 90 0.39 1.84 10.67
N GLY A 91 0.66 2.35 11.88
CA GLY A 91 1.56 1.76 12.86
C GLY A 91 0.82 1.15 14.06
N ALA A 92 -0.48 0.93 13.94
CA ALA A 92 -1.33 0.47 15.05
C ALA A 92 -0.93 -0.90 15.61
N THR A 93 -0.28 -1.75 14.81
CA THR A 93 0.23 -3.06 15.25
C THR A 93 1.62 -3.00 15.91
N GLY A 94 2.17 -1.79 16.11
CA GLY A 94 3.53 -1.57 16.64
C GLY A 94 4.60 -1.52 15.55
N VAL A 95 4.26 -1.83 14.29
CA VAL A 95 5.14 -1.74 13.13
C VAL A 95 4.44 -0.94 12.04
N ASN A 96 5.15 -0.02 11.38
CA ASN A 96 4.60 0.71 10.25
C ASN A 96 4.36 -0.23 9.08
N GLN A 97 3.11 -0.33 8.65
CA GLN A 97 2.67 -1.18 7.55
C GLN A 97 1.79 -0.39 6.59
N VAL A 98 1.86 -0.72 5.30
CA VAL A 98 0.93 -0.24 4.29
C VAL A 98 -0.31 -1.12 4.28
N TYR A 99 -1.46 -0.47 4.37
CA TYR A 99 -2.78 -1.07 4.25
C TYR A 99 -3.46 -0.53 3.01
N TYR A 100 -4.36 -1.31 2.45
CA TYR A 100 -5.21 -0.87 1.35
C TYR A 100 -6.66 -1.26 1.58
N SER A 101 -7.56 -0.40 1.11
CA SER A 101 -9.00 -0.55 1.20
C SER A 101 -9.63 -0.44 -0.17
N ASN A 102 -10.71 -1.15 -0.39
CA ASN A 102 -11.62 -0.90 -1.50
C ASN A 102 -12.89 -0.25 -0.96
N VAL A 103 -13.21 0.93 -1.48
CA VAL A 103 -14.32 1.76 -1.02
C VAL A 103 -15.31 1.95 -2.15
N ASN A 104 -16.59 1.68 -1.92
CA ASN A 104 -17.63 1.95 -2.89
C ASN A 104 -17.78 3.46 -3.10
N SER A 105 -17.62 3.94 -4.32
CA SER A 105 -17.62 5.37 -4.64
C SER A 105 -18.99 6.03 -4.50
N ASN A 106 -20.10 5.26 -4.48
CA ASN A 106 -21.44 5.82 -4.35
C ASN A 106 -21.82 6.11 -2.89
N ASN A 107 -21.53 5.19 -1.97
CA ASN A 107 -21.98 5.28 -0.57
C ASN A 107 -20.83 5.29 0.44
N LEU A 108 -19.58 5.29 0.01
CA LEU A 108 -18.35 5.24 0.81
C LEU A 108 -18.20 3.98 1.69
N GLN A 109 -19.00 2.95 1.46
CA GLN A 109 -18.86 1.70 2.20
C GLN A 109 -17.52 1.05 1.88
N LYS A 110 -16.73 0.78 2.93
CA LYS A 110 -15.49 0.03 2.85
C LYS A 110 -15.80 -1.46 2.72
N ASN A 111 -15.31 -2.11 1.66
CA ASN A 111 -15.51 -3.53 1.41
C ASN A 111 -14.49 -4.40 2.16
N TYR A 112 -13.26 -3.91 2.27
CA TYR A 112 -12.20 -4.56 3.04
C TYR A 112 -11.09 -3.56 3.43
N TYR A 113 -10.28 -3.96 4.41
CA TYR A 113 -9.06 -3.30 4.86
C TYR A 113 -7.99 -4.38 5.06
N ARG A 114 -6.89 -4.32 4.33
CA ARG A 114 -5.89 -5.41 4.28
C ARG A 114 -4.47 -4.86 4.26
N THR A 115 -3.52 -5.62 4.80
CA THR A 115 -2.10 -5.35 4.60
C THR A 115 -1.68 -5.67 3.17
N ILE A 116 -0.76 -4.86 2.62
CA ILE A 116 -0.19 -5.13 1.30
C ILE A 116 0.77 -6.33 1.35
N ASP A 117 1.46 -6.49 2.45
CA ASP A 117 2.46 -7.52 2.71
C ASP A 117 2.23 -8.16 4.08
N GLU A 118 2.98 -9.21 4.40
CA GLU A 118 2.95 -9.78 5.73
C GLU A 118 3.47 -8.80 6.78
N ILE A 119 2.85 -8.81 7.96
CA ILE A 119 3.24 -7.96 9.07
C ILE A 119 4.68 -8.31 9.49
N GLY A 120 5.51 -7.28 9.67
CA GLY A 120 6.90 -7.44 10.09
C GLY A 120 7.92 -7.52 8.95
N SER A 121 7.50 -7.37 7.70
CA SER A 121 8.39 -7.35 6.53
C SER A 121 9.25 -6.07 6.41
N GLY A 122 9.27 -5.20 7.41
CA GLY A 122 10.04 -3.95 7.45
C GLY A 122 9.16 -2.76 7.84
N LEU A 123 9.77 -1.58 7.97
CA LEU A 123 9.05 -0.32 8.22
C LEU A 123 8.61 0.27 6.87
N GLN A 124 7.35 0.07 6.53
CA GLN A 124 6.76 0.54 5.28
C GLN A 124 6.30 2.00 5.39
N ASP A 125 6.51 2.80 4.35
CA ASP A 125 6.15 4.22 4.34
C ASP A 125 6.00 4.78 2.91
N GLN A 126 5.42 6.00 2.80
CA GLN A 126 5.29 6.79 1.57
C GLN A 126 4.63 5.98 0.44
N VAL A 127 3.35 5.67 0.65
CA VAL A 127 2.56 4.89 -0.29
C VAL A 127 1.95 5.78 -1.37
N GLU A 128 2.01 5.33 -2.63
CA GLU A 128 1.33 5.93 -3.76
C GLU A 128 0.59 4.84 -4.56
N VAL A 129 -0.47 5.24 -5.26
CA VAL A 129 -1.37 4.33 -5.98
C VAL A 129 -1.65 4.86 -7.37
N ALA A 130 -1.57 4.00 -8.38
CA ALA A 130 -1.99 4.32 -9.74
C ALA A 130 -2.71 3.15 -10.40
N GLY A 131 -3.43 3.44 -11.47
CA GLY A 131 -4.08 2.39 -12.26
C GLY A 131 -5.28 2.88 -13.05
N GLU A 132 -5.82 1.98 -13.86
CA GLU A 132 -7.02 2.20 -14.65
C GLU A 132 -7.77 0.87 -14.84
N GLY A 133 -9.08 0.89 -14.63
CA GLY A 133 -9.92 -0.30 -14.73
C GLY A 133 -9.47 -1.41 -13.77
N ASN A 134 -9.19 -2.59 -14.29
CA ASN A 134 -8.76 -3.73 -13.48
C ASN A 134 -7.25 -3.73 -13.15
N ILE A 135 -6.48 -2.79 -13.70
CA ILE A 135 -5.04 -2.72 -13.49
C ILE A 135 -4.77 -1.65 -12.43
N LEU A 136 -4.29 -2.08 -11.28
CA LEU A 136 -4.02 -1.21 -10.13
C LEU A 136 -2.65 -1.56 -9.56
N GLY A 137 -1.88 -0.54 -9.18
CA GLY A 137 -0.56 -0.66 -8.57
C GLY A 137 -0.45 0.17 -7.30
N ILE A 138 0.23 -0.37 -6.32
CA ILE A 138 0.56 0.30 -5.05
C ILE A 138 2.08 0.23 -4.89
N VAL A 139 2.73 1.38 -4.70
CA VAL A 139 4.16 1.48 -4.41
C VAL A 139 4.40 2.04 -3.03
N TRP A 140 5.47 1.62 -2.42
CA TRP A 140 5.95 2.13 -1.12
C TRP A 140 7.44 1.91 -1.01
N HIS A 141 8.07 2.48 0.02
CA HIS A 141 9.39 2.05 0.40
C HIS A 141 9.38 1.37 1.78
N ASP A 142 10.29 0.45 2.00
CA ASP A 142 10.54 -0.16 3.30
C ASP A 142 12.01 -0.59 3.49
N ASN A 143 12.33 -0.97 4.70
CA ASN A 143 13.70 -1.31 5.10
C ASN A 143 13.87 -2.80 5.44
N ARG A 144 13.06 -3.70 4.89
CA ARG A 144 13.12 -5.15 5.16
C ARG A 144 14.50 -5.76 4.96
N ASN A 145 15.31 -5.18 4.08
CA ASN A 145 16.68 -5.59 3.78
C ASN A 145 17.74 -4.62 4.36
N MET A 146 17.47 -4.02 5.53
CA MET A 146 18.30 -3.05 6.27
C MET A 146 18.42 -1.66 5.59
N ASN A 147 18.35 -1.56 4.28
CA ASN A 147 18.29 -0.30 3.54
C ASN A 147 16.87 -0.10 3.00
N ASN A 148 16.42 1.16 2.90
CA ASN A 148 15.17 1.42 2.25
C ASN A 148 15.27 1.06 0.78
N ALA A 149 14.33 0.24 0.31
CA ALA A 149 14.11 -0.12 -1.07
C ALA A 149 12.66 0.18 -1.44
N CYS A 150 12.38 0.37 -2.73
CA CYS A 150 11.03 0.65 -3.22
C CYS A 150 10.40 -0.61 -3.80
N TYR A 151 9.17 -0.86 -3.43
CA TYR A 151 8.40 -2.04 -3.77
C TYR A 151 7.12 -1.67 -4.52
N LEU A 152 6.68 -2.57 -5.36
CA LEU A 152 5.41 -2.51 -6.09
C LEU A 152 4.63 -3.78 -5.81
N SER A 153 3.34 -3.64 -5.51
CA SER A 153 2.34 -4.70 -5.67
C SER A 153 1.29 -4.24 -6.65
N TYR A 154 0.83 -5.12 -7.53
CA TYR A 154 -0.18 -4.79 -8.52
C TYR A 154 -1.17 -5.91 -8.75
N THR A 155 -2.28 -5.58 -9.36
CA THR A 155 -3.29 -6.52 -9.86
C THR A 155 -3.66 -6.19 -11.29
N ILE A 156 -4.16 -7.18 -12.01
CA ILE A 156 -4.74 -7.04 -13.35
C ILE A 156 -6.22 -7.45 -13.39
N ASP A 157 -6.78 -7.83 -12.24
CA ASP A 157 -8.16 -8.31 -12.07
C ASP A 157 -9.04 -7.45 -11.15
N GLY A 158 -8.56 -6.27 -10.80
CA GLY A 158 -9.34 -5.26 -10.09
C GLY A 158 -9.33 -5.37 -8.57
N ALA A 159 -8.19 -5.24 -7.93
CA ALA A 159 -8.02 -5.06 -6.48
C ALA A 159 -8.46 -6.23 -5.54
N ASN A 160 -9.09 -7.28 -6.08
CA ASN A 160 -9.47 -8.43 -5.26
C ASN A 160 -8.24 -9.28 -4.89
N ASN A 161 -7.23 -9.31 -5.74
CA ASN A 161 -5.98 -10.02 -5.58
C ASN A 161 -4.80 -9.12 -5.94
N ILE A 162 -4.42 -8.24 -5.02
CA ILE A 162 -3.15 -7.54 -5.17
C ILE A 162 -2.02 -8.54 -4.86
N GLY A 163 -1.14 -8.75 -5.82
CA GLY A 163 -0.06 -9.72 -5.77
C GLY A 163 0.98 -9.41 -4.69
N GLY A 164 1.91 -10.34 -4.50
CA GLY A 164 3.06 -10.13 -3.60
C GLY A 164 3.96 -8.99 -4.06
N SER A 165 4.77 -8.45 -3.15
CA SER A 165 5.64 -7.30 -3.43
C SER A 165 6.82 -7.66 -4.34
N ILE A 166 7.10 -6.80 -5.29
CA ILE A 166 8.26 -6.87 -6.18
C ILE A 166 9.17 -5.69 -5.85
N GLU A 167 10.44 -5.94 -5.61
CA GLU A 167 11.43 -4.87 -5.45
C GLU A 167 11.67 -4.17 -6.79
N MET A 168 11.29 -2.90 -6.87
CA MET A 168 11.45 -2.07 -8.07
C MET A 168 12.77 -1.31 -8.09
N SER A 169 13.37 -1.10 -6.95
CA SER A 169 14.65 -0.41 -6.87
C SER A 169 15.82 -1.31 -7.32
N ASN A 170 16.94 -0.69 -7.65
CA ASN A 170 18.15 -1.42 -8.03
C ASN A 170 18.84 -2.04 -6.80
N SER A 171 19.73 -3.01 -7.01
CA SER A 171 20.49 -3.69 -5.96
C SER A 171 21.67 -2.88 -5.40
N ILE A 172 21.93 -1.65 -5.91
CA ILE A 172 23.01 -0.81 -5.41
C ILE A 172 22.72 -0.41 -3.95
N ILE A 173 23.71 -0.53 -3.09
CA ILE A 173 23.57 -0.20 -1.66
C ILE A 173 23.24 1.29 -1.50
N GLY A 174 22.27 1.59 -0.64
CA GLY A 174 21.84 2.94 -0.31
C GLY A 174 20.33 3.04 -0.18
N HIS A 175 19.86 4.16 0.37
CA HIS A 175 18.43 4.36 0.63
C HIS A 175 17.70 4.83 -0.62
N LYS A 176 16.65 4.10 -1.02
CA LYS A 176 15.69 4.46 -2.05
C LYS A 176 14.37 4.77 -1.35
N LYS A 177 13.86 5.97 -1.56
CA LYS A 177 12.70 6.51 -0.85
C LYS A 177 11.81 7.34 -1.75
N PHE A 178 10.63 7.67 -1.23
CA PHE A 178 9.67 8.55 -1.88
C PHE A 178 9.33 8.07 -3.29
N PRO A 179 8.86 6.81 -3.42
CA PRO A 179 8.39 6.34 -4.71
C PRO A 179 7.15 7.12 -5.12
N ASP A 180 6.99 7.29 -6.43
CA ASP A 180 5.77 7.77 -7.05
C ASP A 180 5.49 6.91 -8.28
N ILE A 181 4.21 6.74 -8.64
CA ILE A 181 3.76 5.84 -9.69
C ILE A 181 2.65 6.47 -10.50
N GLU A 182 2.68 6.23 -11.81
CA GLU A 182 1.60 6.55 -12.73
C GLU A 182 1.32 5.36 -13.64
N TYR A 183 0.09 5.23 -14.14
CA TYR A 183 -0.28 4.19 -15.09
C TYR A 183 -0.84 4.80 -16.36
N SER A 184 -0.32 4.39 -17.50
CA SER A 184 -0.84 4.77 -18.80
C SER A 184 -0.46 3.75 -19.88
N ASN A 185 -1.35 3.51 -20.84
CA ASN A 185 -1.07 2.70 -22.04
C ASN A 185 -0.47 1.32 -21.75
N GLY A 186 -0.96 0.63 -20.74
CA GLY A 186 -0.50 -0.72 -20.39
C GLY A 186 0.82 -0.76 -19.64
N LYS A 187 1.31 0.36 -19.13
CA LYS A 187 2.57 0.44 -18.39
C LYS A 187 2.41 1.18 -17.07
N PHE A 188 3.12 0.74 -16.06
CA PHE A 188 3.43 1.54 -14.88
C PHE A 188 4.72 2.30 -15.10
N TYR A 189 4.68 3.59 -14.83
CA TYR A 189 5.81 4.51 -14.79
C TYR A 189 6.13 4.79 -13.34
N PHE A 190 7.39 4.72 -12.98
CA PHE A 190 7.82 4.67 -11.60
C PHE A 190 9.06 5.53 -11.38
N VAL A 191 9.05 6.36 -10.33
CA VAL A 191 10.20 7.15 -9.92
C VAL A 191 10.49 6.97 -8.44
N TYR A 192 11.73 7.14 -8.04
CA TYR A 192 12.14 7.21 -6.64
C TYR A 192 13.42 8.00 -6.45
N SER A 193 13.62 8.57 -5.28
CA SER A 193 14.89 9.21 -4.92
C SER A 193 15.90 8.18 -4.43
N PHE A 194 17.14 8.31 -4.90
CA PHE A 194 18.28 7.52 -4.48
C PHE A 194 19.29 8.42 -3.77
N SER A 195 19.41 8.27 -2.44
CA SER A 195 20.15 9.21 -1.62
C SER A 195 21.67 9.11 -1.76
N SER A 196 22.19 7.96 -2.15
CA SER A 196 23.66 7.75 -2.24
C SER A 196 24.33 8.56 -3.33
N ASP A 197 23.64 8.84 -4.44
CA ASP A 197 24.14 9.66 -5.54
C ASP A 197 23.31 10.93 -5.80
N GLN A 198 22.34 11.21 -4.90
CA GLN A 198 21.45 12.37 -4.99
C GLN A 198 20.68 12.44 -6.31
N SER A 199 20.26 11.30 -6.83
CA SER A 199 19.55 11.18 -8.11
C SER A 199 18.07 10.83 -7.93
N ILE A 200 17.29 11.13 -8.98
CA ILE A 200 15.94 10.60 -9.18
C ILE A 200 16.03 9.51 -10.23
N ILE A 201 15.62 8.32 -9.87
CA ILE A 201 15.63 7.15 -10.75
C ILE A 201 14.24 6.96 -11.35
N TYR A 202 14.20 6.79 -12.66
CA TYR A 202 12.99 6.43 -13.42
C TYR A 202 13.07 4.98 -13.89
N LYS A 203 11.92 4.30 -13.84
CA LYS A 203 11.73 2.96 -14.40
C LYS A 203 10.34 2.83 -15.00
N GLU A 204 10.17 1.84 -15.86
CA GLU A 204 8.86 1.41 -16.35
C GLU A 204 8.68 -0.10 -16.18
N LEU A 205 7.44 -0.52 -15.99
CA LEU A 205 6.99 -1.90 -16.04
C LEU A 205 5.93 -2.02 -17.13
N ASP A 206 6.28 -2.68 -18.23
CA ASP A 206 5.38 -2.94 -19.35
C ASP A 206 4.55 -4.19 -19.08
N LEU A 207 3.23 -4.02 -18.99
CA LEU A 207 2.29 -5.10 -18.71
C LEU A 207 1.83 -5.85 -19.98
N SER A 208 2.18 -5.39 -21.17
CA SER A 208 1.77 -6.01 -22.43
C SER A 208 2.31 -7.45 -22.62
N ASN A 209 3.37 -7.80 -21.93
CA ASN A 209 4.04 -9.11 -21.99
C ASN A 209 3.75 -10.01 -20.78
N ILE A 210 2.79 -9.64 -19.93
CA ILE A 210 2.55 -10.31 -18.63
C ILE A 210 1.96 -11.72 -18.73
N ASN A 211 1.57 -12.21 -19.90
CA ASN A 211 1.14 -13.61 -20.05
C ASN A 211 2.15 -14.65 -19.49
N ASN A 212 3.35 -14.22 -19.08
CA ASN A 212 4.41 -15.06 -18.52
C ASN A 212 4.99 -14.59 -17.15
N ILE A 213 4.53 -13.49 -16.57
CA ILE A 213 4.98 -13.10 -15.22
C ILE A 213 4.00 -13.69 -14.20
N THR A 214 4.38 -14.83 -13.64
CA THR A 214 3.73 -15.35 -12.43
C THR A 214 4.08 -14.37 -11.30
N LEU A 215 3.11 -13.58 -10.83
CA LEU A 215 3.28 -12.84 -9.59
C LEU A 215 3.71 -13.81 -8.49
N PRO A 216 4.65 -13.46 -7.62
CA PRO A 216 4.97 -14.31 -6.48
C PRO A 216 3.68 -14.54 -5.70
N ALA A 217 3.31 -15.82 -5.54
CA ALA A 217 2.13 -16.21 -4.77
C ALA A 217 2.26 -15.63 -3.35
N LYS A 218 1.13 -15.20 -2.76
CA LYS A 218 1.13 -14.89 -1.33
C LYS A 218 1.71 -16.09 -0.58
N THR A 219 2.46 -15.84 0.46
CA THR A 219 3.11 -16.88 1.29
C THR A 219 2.18 -18.01 1.72
N SER A 220 0.86 -17.72 1.88
CA SER A 220 -0.16 -18.72 2.20
C SER A 220 -0.37 -19.80 1.13
N ASP A 221 0.01 -19.54 -0.13
CA ASP A 221 -0.23 -20.44 -1.27
C ASP A 221 1.04 -21.19 -1.71
N LEU A 222 2.17 -20.95 -1.03
CA LEU A 222 3.42 -21.61 -1.35
C LEU A 222 3.43 -23.04 -0.85
N LYS A 223 3.66 -23.96 -1.78
CA LYS A 223 3.82 -25.35 -1.43
C LYS A 223 5.15 -25.57 -0.74
N LEU A 224 5.08 -26.02 0.52
CA LEU A 224 6.23 -26.48 1.28
C LEU A 224 6.85 -27.72 0.58
N ILE A 225 8.11 -27.62 0.18
CA ILE A 225 8.84 -28.74 -0.44
C ILE A 225 9.43 -29.66 0.63
N SER A 226 10.09 -29.09 1.62
CA SER A 226 10.74 -29.85 2.69
C SER A 226 11.02 -28.96 3.90
N SER A 227 11.19 -29.59 5.06
CA SER A 227 11.76 -28.96 6.24
C SER A 227 13.11 -29.60 6.56
N THR A 228 14.08 -28.79 6.97
CA THR A 228 15.42 -29.24 7.34
C THR A 228 15.80 -28.73 8.73
N ASP A 229 16.66 -29.42 9.44
CA ASP A 229 17.34 -28.86 10.59
C ASP A 229 18.40 -27.83 10.16
N PHE A 230 19.04 -27.16 11.12
CA PHE A 230 20.09 -26.17 10.83
C PHE A 230 21.38 -26.75 10.25
N GLN A 231 21.50 -28.08 10.18
CA GLN A 231 22.58 -28.79 9.52
C GLN A 231 22.23 -29.22 8.09
N GLY A 232 21.01 -28.83 7.61
CA GLY A 232 20.53 -29.13 6.26
C GLY A 232 19.94 -30.55 6.11
N LYS A 233 19.80 -31.33 7.20
CA LYS A 233 19.20 -32.66 7.17
C LYS A 233 17.68 -32.54 7.16
N ARG A 234 17.01 -33.23 6.22
CA ARG A 234 15.52 -33.25 6.17
C ARG A 234 14.95 -33.77 7.49
N CYS A 235 13.99 -33.05 8.02
CA CYS A 235 13.28 -33.40 9.24
C CYS A 235 11.78 -33.14 9.11
N LYS A 236 10.98 -33.72 9.99
CA LYS A 236 9.58 -33.31 10.19
C LYS A 236 9.54 -32.26 11.28
N PRO A 237 8.78 -31.12 11.08
CA PRO A 237 8.62 -30.12 12.10
C PRO A 237 8.13 -30.73 13.41
N GLN A 238 8.81 -30.44 14.51
CA GLN A 238 8.43 -30.87 15.86
C GLN A 238 8.34 -29.66 16.77
N LYS A 239 7.38 -29.70 17.70
CA LYS A 239 7.20 -28.63 18.68
C LYS A 239 8.48 -28.44 19.50
N ASN A 240 8.97 -27.20 19.57
CA ASN A 240 10.20 -26.80 20.28
C ASN A 240 11.55 -27.26 19.66
N MET A 241 11.57 -27.75 18.43
CA MET A 241 12.81 -27.95 17.69
C MET A 241 12.91 -26.94 16.55
N PRO A 242 14.02 -26.19 16.45
CA PRO A 242 14.22 -25.25 15.36
C PRO A 242 14.44 -25.98 14.03
N TYR A 243 13.77 -25.53 12.98
CA TYR A 243 13.88 -26.08 11.62
C TYR A 243 13.72 -24.96 10.58
N LEU A 244 14.10 -25.24 9.35
CA LEU A 244 13.94 -24.37 8.21
C LEU A 244 12.96 -24.99 7.22
N ASN A 245 11.93 -24.25 6.85
CA ASN A 245 10.98 -24.61 5.80
C ASN A 245 11.50 -24.13 4.45
N ILE A 246 11.56 -25.01 3.46
CA ILE A 246 11.97 -24.71 2.09
C ILE A 246 10.72 -24.79 1.20
N TYR A 247 10.41 -23.70 0.54
CA TYR A 247 9.23 -23.56 -0.32
C TYR A 247 9.59 -23.74 -1.81
N GLN A 248 8.55 -23.91 -2.63
CA GLN A 248 8.69 -24.20 -4.06
C GLN A 248 9.39 -23.07 -4.84
N ASP A 249 9.38 -21.85 -4.36
CA ASP A 249 10.05 -20.68 -4.94
C ASP A 249 11.50 -20.48 -4.48
N GLY A 250 12.01 -21.40 -3.65
CA GLY A 250 13.38 -21.36 -3.08
C GLY A 250 13.49 -20.54 -1.81
N ARG A 251 12.40 -19.95 -1.28
CA ARG A 251 12.42 -19.29 0.02
C ARG A 251 12.69 -20.28 1.14
N VAL A 252 13.36 -19.78 2.18
CA VAL A 252 13.65 -20.53 3.39
C VAL A 252 13.16 -19.74 4.59
N GLU A 253 12.27 -20.35 5.40
CA GLU A 253 11.70 -19.74 6.60
C GLU A 253 12.02 -20.58 7.84
N LYS A 254 12.10 -19.91 9.00
CA LYS A 254 12.40 -20.52 10.31
C LYS A 254 11.14 -20.77 11.11
#